data_957b5a3a389e245c23187ce98333520a
#
_entry.id   957b5a3a389e245c23187ce98333520a
#
_cell.length_a   1.000
_cell.length_b   1.000
_cell.length_c   1.000
_cell.angle_alpha   90.00
_cell.angle_beta   90.00
_cell.angle_gamma   90.00
#
_symmetry.space_group_name_H-M   'P 1'
#
loop_
_entity.id
_entity.type
_entity.pdbx_description
1 polymer ?
#
loop_
_entity_poly.entity_id
_entity_poly.type
_entity_poly.pdbx_seq_one_letter_code
_entity_poly.pdbx_strand_id
1 'polypeptide(L)'
;MCIRDSSETELEEPNEVLEDERISELEDTVLRLRAELDNSQKRSVAEVEKAHKYGIERLLLELLPVVDNLEHALNNLSKDVSESDKEGIDLTLKSFESALDKFGISPIYPISEDFDPIKHEAVSVVKDEKHADNMIVEVMQKGWRLHERVIRPARVVVIKN
;
A
#
# COMPACT_ATOMS: atom_id res chain seq x y z
N MET A 1 41.06 77.82 29.97
CA MET A 1 41.97 77.15 29.11
C MET A 1 41.55 75.71 28.88
N CYS A 2 41.16 75.39 27.75
CA CYS A 2 40.62 74.31 27.07
C CYS A 2 40.67 72.93 27.76
N ILE A 3 39.55 72.51 28.24
CA ILE A 3 39.20 71.15 28.52
C ILE A 3 38.43 70.63 27.29
N ARG A 4 38.99 69.70 26.54
CA ARG A 4 38.33 69.01 25.42
C ARG A 4 37.67 67.78 25.95
N ASP A 5 36.38 67.73 25.80
CA ASP A 5 35.55 66.55 25.92
C ASP A 5 36.00 65.41 24.99
N SER A 6 36.25 64.32 25.59
CA SER A 6 36.50 63.03 24.92
C SER A 6 35.51 62.02 25.51
N SER A 7 34.23 62.11 25.11
CA SER A 7 33.18 61.22 25.59
C SER A 7 32.08 60.96 24.56
N GLU A 8 32.44 60.62 23.30
CA GLU A 8 31.42 60.31 22.28
C GLU A 8 31.73 59.08 21.44
N THR A 9 32.57 58.14 21.89
CA THR A 9 32.92 56.99 21.04
C THR A 9 32.75 55.61 21.67
N GLU A 10 32.04 55.46 22.79
CA GLU A 10 31.93 54.17 23.50
C GLU A 10 30.51 53.59 23.63
N LEU A 11 29.50 54.09 22.95
CA LEU A 11 28.09 53.66 23.12
C LEU A 11 27.51 52.87 21.90
N GLU A 12 28.24 52.72 20.81
CA GLU A 12 27.73 52.05 19.60
C GLU A 12 28.15 50.56 19.46
N GLU A 13 29.24 50.11 20.04
CA GLU A 13 29.74 48.74 19.90
C GLU A 13 28.85 47.65 20.55
N PRO A 14 28.22 47.80 21.72
CA PRO A 14 27.43 46.75 22.31
C PRO A 14 26.09 46.50 21.59
N ASN A 15 25.60 47.46 20.81
CA ASN A 15 24.33 47.33 20.11
C ASN A 15 24.48 46.61 18.75
N GLU A 16 25.61 46.85 18.04
CA GLU A 16 25.92 46.13 16.79
C GLU A 16 26.19 44.64 17.05
N VAL A 17 26.89 44.30 18.10
CA VAL A 17 27.16 42.90 18.47
C VAL A 17 25.86 42.14 18.79
N LEU A 18 24.94 42.79 19.49
CA LEU A 18 23.64 42.19 19.81
C LEU A 18 22.76 42.03 18.56
N GLU A 19 22.84 42.95 17.60
CA GLU A 19 22.14 42.85 16.33
C GLU A 19 22.72 41.74 15.44
N ASP A 20 24.02 41.58 15.37
CA ASP A 20 24.69 40.52 14.63
C ASP A 20 24.40 39.13 15.21
N GLU A 21 24.38 38.96 16.53
CA GLU A 21 23.95 37.71 17.19
C GLU A 21 22.51 37.38 16.85
N ARG A 22 21.63 38.35 16.86
CA ARG A 22 20.21 38.18 16.53
C ARG A 22 19.96 37.85 15.08
N ILE A 23 20.74 38.42 14.17
CA ILE A 23 20.73 38.08 12.74
C ILE A 23 21.18 36.65 12.55
N SER A 24 22.26 36.22 13.19
CA SER A 24 22.76 34.85 13.13
C SER A 24 21.73 33.82 13.64
N GLU A 25 21.08 34.10 14.77
CA GLU A 25 20.00 33.25 15.30
C GLU A 25 18.80 33.16 14.35
N LEU A 26 18.45 34.25 13.69
CA LEU A 26 17.37 34.28 12.71
C LEU A 26 17.74 33.52 11.45
N GLU A 27 18.96 33.63 10.97
CA GLU A 27 19.47 32.88 9.82
C GLU A 27 19.48 31.37 10.09
N ASP A 28 19.94 30.95 11.26
CA ASP A 28 19.86 29.54 11.70
C ASP A 28 18.43 29.05 11.78
N THR A 29 17.53 29.89 12.30
CA THR A 29 16.12 29.56 12.39
C THR A 29 15.49 29.43 11.00
N VAL A 30 15.79 30.33 10.07
CA VAL A 30 15.32 30.26 8.68
C VAL A 30 15.86 29.02 7.98
N LEU A 31 17.12 28.68 8.19
CA LEU A 31 17.73 27.48 7.59
C LEU A 31 17.04 26.20 8.10
N ARG A 32 16.79 26.14 9.41
CA ARG A 32 16.06 25.02 10.02
C ARG A 32 14.65 24.90 9.49
N LEU A 33 13.91 26.03 9.44
CA LEU A 33 12.54 26.04 8.93
C LEU A 33 12.45 25.65 7.45
N ARG A 34 13.43 26.04 6.63
CA ARG A 34 13.54 25.57 5.24
C ARG A 34 13.74 24.07 5.15
N ALA A 35 14.61 23.51 5.97
CA ALA A 35 14.82 22.07 6.02
C ALA A 35 13.54 21.32 6.47
N GLU A 36 12.82 21.83 7.45
CA GLU A 36 11.56 21.27 7.90
C GLU A 36 10.47 21.36 6.81
N LEU A 37 10.41 22.49 6.07
CA LEU A 37 9.50 22.65 4.93
C LEU A 37 9.81 21.65 3.82
N ASP A 38 11.06 21.48 3.43
CA ASP A 38 11.46 20.51 2.41
C ASP A 38 11.10 19.08 2.81
N ASN A 39 11.34 18.72 4.07
CA ASN A 39 10.96 17.41 4.59
C ASN A 39 9.44 17.22 4.62
N SER A 40 8.70 18.26 5.00
CA SER A 40 7.23 18.25 5.01
C SER A 40 6.66 18.11 3.59
N GLN A 41 7.23 18.83 2.62
CA GLN A 41 6.81 18.69 1.21
C GLN A 41 7.07 17.30 0.67
N LYS A 42 8.26 16.74 0.89
CA LYS A 42 8.60 15.37 0.47
C LYS A 42 7.64 14.35 1.07
N ARG A 43 7.33 14.48 2.36
CA ARG A 43 6.36 13.62 3.03
C ARG A 43 4.97 13.78 2.44
N SER A 44 4.49 15.00 2.22
CA SER A 44 3.18 15.28 1.63
C SER A 44 3.02 14.68 0.23
N VAL A 45 4.04 14.81 -0.62
CA VAL A 45 4.04 14.20 -1.96
C VAL A 45 3.93 12.68 -1.86
N ALA A 46 4.72 12.05 -1.00
CA ALA A 46 4.68 10.61 -0.79
C ALA A 46 3.32 10.13 -0.24
N GLU A 47 2.70 10.89 0.66
CA GLU A 47 1.36 10.59 1.19
C GLU A 47 0.28 10.70 0.11
N VAL A 48 0.35 11.72 -0.75
CA VAL A 48 -0.59 11.89 -1.88
C VAL A 48 -0.43 10.75 -2.88
N GLU A 49 0.79 10.39 -3.27
CA GLU A 49 1.04 9.24 -4.15
C GLU A 49 0.50 7.94 -3.56
N LYS A 50 0.72 7.73 -2.26
CA LYS A 50 0.21 6.57 -1.54
C LYS A 50 -1.32 6.56 -1.48
N ALA A 51 -1.95 7.70 -1.27
CA ALA A 51 -3.40 7.85 -1.26
C ALA A 51 -3.99 7.55 -2.65
N HIS A 52 -3.36 8.02 -3.73
CA HIS A 52 -3.78 7.68 -5.10
C HIS A 52 -3.60 6.19 -5.40
N LYS A 53 -2.47 5.61 -5.01
CA LYS A 53 -2.15 4.21 -5.28
C LYS A 53 -3.08 3.23 -4.56
N TYR A 54 -3.52 3.55 -3.35
CA TYR A 54 -4.30 2.65 -2.50
C TYR A 54 -5.71 3.15 -2.14
N GLY A 55 -6.14 4.28 -2.69
CA GLY A 55 -7.44 4.88 -2.38
C GLY A 55 -8.65 4.02 -2.75
N ILE A 56 -8.48 3.10 -3.69
CA ILE A 56 -9.53 2.19 -4.13
C ILE A 56 -9.60 0.88 -3.31
N GLU A 57 -8.69 0.67 -2.34
CA GLU A 57 -8.62 -0.56 -1.55
C GLU A 57 -9.95 -0.89 -0.87
N ARG A 58 -10.60 0.12 -0.27
CA ARG A 58 -11.88 -0.06 0.41
C ARG A 58 -13.01 -0.45 -0.53
N LEU A 59 -13.09 0.19 -1.69
CA LEU A 59 -14.05 -0.16 -2.73
C LEU A 59 -13.84 -1.60 -3.21
N LEU A 60 -12.58 -1.98 -3.37
CA LEU A 60 -12.23 -3.31 -3.81
C LEU A 60 -12.69 -4.39 -2.82
N LEU A 61 -12.47 -4.17 -1.52
CA LEU A 61 -12.93 -5.10 -0.48
C LEU A 61 -14.44 -5.36 -0.54
N GLU A 62 -15.24 -4.36 -0.92
CA GLU A 62 -16.69 -4.50 -1.08
C GLU A 62 -17.08 -5.17 -2.41
N LEU A 63 -16.25 -5.08 -3.44
CA LEU A 63 -16.50 -5.70 -4.74
C LEU A 63 -16.05 -7.17 -4.82
N LEU A 64 -15.01 -7.55 -4.07
CA LEU A 64 -14.49 -8.91 -4.11
C LEU A 64 -15.52 -10.00 -3.79
N PRO A 65 -16.47 -9.84 -2.83
CA PRO A 65 -17.52 -10.81 -2.61
C PRO A 65 -18.42 -11.04 -3.82
N VAL A 66 -18.59 -10.03 -4.68
CA VAL A 66 -19.39 -10.17 -5.91
C VAL A 66 -18.66 -11.08 -6.91
N VAL A 67 -17.36 -10.94 -7.04
CA VAL A 67 -16.51 -11.82 -7.86
C VAL A 67 -16.56 -13.25 -7.33
N ASP A 68 -16.41 -13.43 -6.03
CA ASP A 68 -16.48 -14.76 -5.39
C ASP A 68 -17.84 -15.45 -5.66
N ASN A 69 -18.94 -14.69 -5.57
CA ASN A 69 -20.26 -15.20 -5.85
C ASN A 69 -20.44 -15.60 -7.32
N LEU A 70 -19.84 -14.86 -8.26
CA LEU A 70 -19.83 -15.21 -9.67
C LEU A 70 -19.03 -16.48 -9.94
N GLU A 71 -17.84 -16.61 -9.33
CA GLU A 71 -17.03 -17.83 -9.41
C GLU A 71 -17.77 -19.04 -8.81
N HIS A 72 -18.40 -18.83 -7.65
CA HIS A 72 -19.18 -19.88 -7.01
C HIS A 72 -20.39 -20.30 -7.86
N ALA A 73 -21.09 -19.34 -8.46
CA ALA A 73 -22.17 -19.63 -9.40
C ALA A 73 -21.67 -20.45 -10.59
N LEU A 74 -20.54 -20.05 -11.21
CA LEU A 74 -19.93 -20.75 -12.34
C LEU A 74 -19.59 -22.21 -12.00
N ASN A 75 -19.02 -22.44 -10.81
CA ASN A 75 -18.62 -23.77 -10.35
C ASN A 75 -19.80 -24.65 -9.98
N ASN A 76 -20.92 -24.08 -9.58
CA ASN A 76 -22.10 -24.80 -9.13
C ASN A 76 -23.26 -24.78 -10.15
N LEU A 77 -23.02 -24.35 -11.38
CA LEU A 77 -24.03 -24.42 -12.43
C LEU A 77 -24.50 -25.87 -12.64
N SER A 78 -25.82 -26.09 -12.61
CA SER A 78 -26.42 -27.38 -12.85
C SER A 78 -26.11 -27.87 -14.28
N LYS A 79 -26.21 -29.17 -14.49
CA LYS A 79 -25.98 -29.79 -15.82
C LYS A 79 -27.01 -29.35 -16.88
N ASP A 80 -28.08 -28.72 -16.46
CA ASP A 80 -29.16 -28.24 -17.33
C ASP A 80 -28.89 -26.84 -17.93
N VAL A 81 -27.83 -26.15 -17.47
CA VAL A 81 -27.45 -24.85 -18.02
C VAL A 81 -26.67 -25.06 -19.33
N SER A 82 -27.01 -24.26 -20.34
CA SER A 82 -26.38 -24.37 -21.65
C SER A 82 -24.89 -24.07 -21.56
N GLU A 83 -24.08 -24.75 -22.36
CA GLU A 83 -22.63 -24.51 -22.46
C GLU A 83 -22.34 -23.05 -22.86
N SER A 84 -23.22 -22.48 -23.68
CA SER A 84 -23.14 -21.08 -24.10
C SER A 84 -23.31 -20.09 -22.93
N ASP A 85 -24.19 -20.39 -21.96
CA ASP A 85 -24.40 -19.51 -20.80
C ASP A 85 -23.22 -19.57 -19.84
N LYS A 86 -22.62 -20.74 -19.65
CA LYS A 86 -21.38 -20.91 -18.87
C LYS A 86 -20.23 -20.12 -19.48
N GLU A 87 -20.05 -20.23 -20.80
CA GLU A 87 -19.02 -19.50 -21.53
C GLU A 87 -19.24 -17.99 -21.42
N GLY A 88 -20.48 -17.53 -21.47
CA GLY A 88 -20.83 -16.12 -21.29
C GLY A 88 -20.45 -15.58 -19.89
N ILE A 89 -20.71 -16.35 -18.84
CA ILE A 89 -20.32 -15.97 -17.47
C ILE A 89 -18.81 -15.99 -17.30
N ASP A 90 -18.11 -16.99 -17.83
CA ASP A 90 -16.65 -17.09 -17.78
C ASP A 90 -15.97 -15.93 -18.52
N LEU A 91 -16.47 -15.56 -19.69
CA LEU A 91 -15.99 -14.39 -20.43
C LEU A 91 -16.21 -13.09 -19.67
N THR A 92 -17.35 -12.95 -19.01
CA THR A 92 -17.64 -11.78 -18.17
C THR A 92 -16.66 -11.69 -17.00
N LEU A 93 -16.39 -12.79 -16.33
CA LEU A 93 -15.44 -12.87 -15.22
C LEU A 93 -14.02 -12.52 -15.69
N LYS A 94 -13.57 -13.09 -16.80
CA LYS A 94 -12.27 -12.79 -17.39
C LYS A 94 -12.14 -11.31 -17.82
N SER A 95 -13.21 -10.76 -18.38
CA SER A 95 -13.25 -9.33 -18.74
C SER A 95 -13.14 -8.45 -17.50
N PHE A 96 -13.79 -8.83 -16.40
CA PHE A 96 -13.71 -8.12 -15.13
C PHE A 96 -12.31 -8.20 -14.52
N GLU A 97 -11.70 -9.40 -14.48
CA GLU A 97 -10.31 -9.58 -14.02
C GLU A 97 -9.33 -8.75 -14.86
N SER A 98 -9.50 -8.72 -16.19
CA SER A 98 -8.70 -7.89 -17.09
C SER A 98 -8.89 -6.40 -16.85
N ALA A 99 -10.08 -5.95 -16.48
CA ALA A 99 -10.33 -4.57 -16.11
C ALA A 99 -9.63 -4.21 -14.79
N LEU A 100 -9.65 -5.10 -13.80
CA LEU A 100 -8.97 -4.93 -12.52
C LEU A 100 -7.43 -4.87 -12.69
N ASP A 101 -6.88 -5.68 -13.58
CA ASP A 101 -5.43 -5.71 -13.87
C ASP A 101 -4.91 -4.35 -14.35
N LYS A 102 -5.71 -3.61 -15.13
CA LYS A 102 -5.37 -2.25 -15.57
C LYS A 102 -5.18 -1.26 -14.42
N PHE A 103 -5.77 -1.53 -13.27
CA PHE A 103 -5.63 -0.74 -12.04
C PHE A 103 -4.57 -1.29 -11.09
N GLY A 104 -3.79 -2.28 -11.54
CA GLY A 104 -2.77 -2.94 -10.73
C GLY A 104 -3.33 -3.90 -9.70
N ILE A 105 -4.53 -4.41 -9.92
CA ILE A 105 -5.21 -5.38 -9.08
C ILE A 105 -5.06 -6.74 -9.73
N SER A 106 -4.43 -7.69 -9.04
CA SER A 106 -4.21 -9.03 -9.56
C SER A 106 -4.64 -10.11 -8.57
N PRO A 107 -5.18 -11.24 -9.08
CA PRO A 107 -5.56 -12.36 -8.25
C PRO A 107 -4.34 -13.11 -7.71
N ILE A 108 -4.50 -13.71 -6.53
CA ILE A 108 -3.55 -14.64 -5.92
C ILE A 108 -4.19 -16.03 -5.96
N TYR A 109 -3.65 -16.91 -6.79
CA TYR A 109 -4.18 -18.25 -6.99
C TYR A 109 -3.05 -19.30 -6.96
N PRO A 110 -2.53 -19.62 -5.77
CA PRO A 110 -1.29 -20.38 -5.58
C PRO A 110 -1.54 -21.91 -5.54
N ILE A 111 -2.04 -22.51 -6.60
CA ILE A 111 -2.15 -23.98 -6.67
C ILE A 111 -0.77 -24.59 -6.87
N SER A 112 -0.45 -25.61 -6.08
CA SER A 112 0.83 -26.34 -6.10
C SER A 112 2.05 -25.47 -5.78
N GLU A 113 1.84 -24.36 -5.09
CA GLU A 113 2.89 -23.50 -4.55
C GLU A 113 3.08 -23.75 -3.05
N ASP A 114 4.22 -23.31 -2.52
CA ASP A 114 4.48 -23.34 -1.09
C ASP A 114 3.63 -22.29 -0.36
N PHE A 115 3.21 -22.63 0.85
CA PHE A 115 2.42 -21.74 1.68
C PHE A 115 3.25 -20.54 2.14
N ASP A 116 2.77 -19.33 1.83
CA ASP A 116 3.33 -18.05 2.28
C ASP A 116 2.33 -17.35 3.22
N PRO A 117 2.66 -17.20 4.52
CA PRO A 117 1.75 -16.57 5.49
C PRO A 117 1.36 -15.13 5.17
N ILE A 118 2.13 -14.44 4.32
CA ILE A 118 1.86 -13.05 3.93
C ILE A 118 0.74 -12.98 2.89
N LYS A 119 0.67 -13.97 2.01
CA LYS A 119 -0.24 -13.99 0.86
C LYS A 119 -1.39 -14.97 1.02
N HIS A 120 -1.23 -15.97 1.89
CA HIS A 120 -2.14 -17.09 2.01
C HIS A 120 -2.65 -17.26 3.45
N GLU A 121 -3.88 -17.69 3.56
CA GLU A 121 -4.54 -18.07 4.81
C GLU A 121 -4.90 -19.54 4.75
N ALA A 122 -4.29 -20.37 5.59
CA ALA A 122 -4.61 -21.79 5.70
C ALA A 122 -5.92 -21.97 6.46
N VAL A 123 -6.97 -22.43 5.77
CA VAL A 123 -8.30 -22.71 6.36
C VAL A 123 -8.45 -24.15 6.80
N SER A 124 -7.75 -25.06 6.14
CA SER A 124 -7.78 -26.49 6.43
C SER A 124 -6.43 -27.13 6.15
N VAL A 125 -6.20 -28.22 6.83
CA VAL A 125 -4.99 -29.02 6.69
C VAL A 125 -5.38 -30.45 6.34
N VAL A 126 -4.77 -30.99 5.29
CA VAL A 126 -4.94 -32.39 4.86
C VAL A 126 -3.63 -33.13 4.98
N LYS A 127 -3.72 -34.42 5.27
CA LYS A 127 -2.56 -35.32 5.22
C LYS A 127 -2.50 -35.97 3.84
N ASP A 128 -1.39 -35.84 3.15
CA ASP A 128 -1.14 -36.50 1.89
C ASP A 128 0.36 -36.83 1.77
N GLU A 129 0.69 -38.07 1.91
CA GLU A 129 2.08 -38.61 1.84
C GLU A 129 2.71 -38.43 0.44
N LYS A 130 1.91 -38.12 -0.59
CA LYS A 130 2.39 -38.00 -1.98
C LYS A 130 2.95 -36.60 -2.30
N HIS A 131 2.65 -35.62 -1.48
CA HIS A 131 3.04 -34.24 -1.71
C HIS A 131 3.89 -33.71 -0.54
N ALA A 132 4.68 -32.67 -0.84
CA ALA A 132 5.55 -32.05 0.17
C ALA A 132 4.75 -31.34 1.27
N ASP A 133 5.33 -31.28 2.45
CA ASP A 133 4.81 -30.52 3.59
C ASP A 133 4.70 -29.04 3.23
N ASN A 134 3.65 -28.36 3.69
CA ASN A 134 3.33 -26.97 3.41
C ASN A 134 2.97 -26.64 1.95
N MET A 135 2.73 -27.62 1.09
CA MET A 135 2.23 -27.39 -0.25
C MET A 135 0.73 -27.07 -0.24
N ILE A 136 0.30 -26.13 -1.07
CA ILE A 136 -1.10 -25.78 -1.27
C ILE A 136 -1.74 -26.77 -2.26
N VAL A 137 -2.75 -27.48 -1.81
CA VAL A 137 -3.50 -28.49 -2.61
C VAL A 137 -4.67 -27.85 -3.32
N GLU A 138 -5.38 -26.97 -2.61
CA GLU A 138 -6.61 -26.40 -3.08
C GLU A 138 -6.73 -24.93 -2.66
N VAL A 139 -7.30 -24.13 -3.53
CA VAL A 139 -7.63 -22.73 -3.24
C VAL A 139 -9.15 -22.62 -3.09
N MET A 140 -9.61 -22.41 -1.87
CA MET A 140 -11.03 -22.28 -1.55
C MET A 140 -11.58 -20.92 -1.97
N GLN A 141 -10.74 -19.88 -1.89
CA GLN A 141 -11.10 -18.53 -2.24
C GLN A 141 -9.86 -17.79 -2.75
N LYS A 142 -9.95 -17.18 -3.92
CA LYS A 142 -8.86 -16.38 -4.49
C LYS A 142 -8.50 -15.22 -3.58
N GLY A 143 -7.21 -15.01 -3.39
CA GLY A 143 -6.69 -13.78 -2.82
C GLY A 143 -6.57 -12.67 -3.85
N TRP A 144 -6.37 -11.46 -3.39
CA TRP A 144 -6.22 -10.29 -4.26
C TRP A 144 -5.15 -9.36 -3.72
N ARG A 145 -4.37 -8.78 -4.61
CA ARG A 145 -3.37 -7.77 -4.30
C ARG A 145 -3.62 -6.52 -5.14
N LEU A 146 -3.36 -5.37 -4.54
CA LEU A 146 -3.32 -4.07 -5.21
C LEU A 146 -1.87 -3.61 -5.26
N HIS A 147 -1.30 -3.58 -6.45
CA HIS A 147 0.13 -3.39 -6.68
C HIS A 147 0.97 -4.39 -5.87
N GLU A 148 1.71 -3.92 -4.86
CA GLU A 148 2.55 -4.76 -4.01
C GLU A 148 1.86 -5.20 -2.72
N ARG A 149 0.70 -4.61 -2.39
CA ARG A 149 -0.01 -4.86 -1.14
C ARG A 149 -1.08 -5.93 -1.31
N VAL A 150 -1.05 -6.95 -0.46
CA VAL A 150 -2.12 -7.93 -0.35
C VAL A 150 -3.32 -7.28 0.34
N ILE A 151 -4.46 -7.25 -0.36
CA ILE A 151 -5.73 -6.73 0.17
C ILE A 151 -6.48 -7.83 0.90
N ARG A 152 -6.52 -9.01 0.29
CA ARG A 152 -7.14 -10.20 0.85
C ARG A 152 -6.25 -11.41 0.56
N PRO A 153 -5.83 -12.16 1.59
CA PRO A 153 -5.07 -13.40 1.37
C PRO A 153 -5.93 -14.45 0.66
N ALA A 154 -5.28 -15.34 -0.08
CA ALA A 154 -5.94 -16.50 -0.64
C ALA A 154 -6.22 -17.51 0.47
N ARG A 155 -7.46 -18.01 0.56
CA ARG A 155 -7.83 -19.06 1.50
C ARG A 155 -7.55 -20.42 0.87
N VAL A 156 -6.67 -21.14 1.50
CA VAL A 156 -6.07 -22.36 0.92
C VAL A 156 -6.14 -23.55 1.86
N VAL A 157 -6.06 -24.73 1.27
CA VAL A 157 -5.88 -25.99 1.96
C VAL A 157 -4.43 -26.41 1.79
N VAL A 158 -3.74 -26.65 2.90
CA VAL A 158 -2.32 -27.03 2.92
C VAL A 158 -2.11 -28.47 3.39
N ILE A 159 -1.02 -29.07 2.94
CA ILE A 159 -0.60 -30.39 3.39
C ILE A 159 0.26 -30.24 4.64
N LYS A 160 -0.03 -31.08 5.62
CA LYS A 160 0.81 -31.28 6.79
C LYS A 160 0.87 -32.77 7.12
N ASN A 161 1.99 -33.36 6.84
CA ASN A 161 2.29 -34.75 7.12
C ASN A 161 2.83 -34.96 8.55
#